data_42e07c9de1107d19692ef59ac72d188d
#
_entry.id   42e07c9de1107d19692ef59ac72d188d
#
_cell.length_a   1.000
_cell.length_b   1.000
_cell.length_c   1.000
_cell.angle_alpha   90.00
_cell.angle_beta   90.00
_cell.angle_gamma   90.00
#
_symmetry.space_group_name_H-M   'P 1'
#
loop_
_entity.id
_entity.type
_entity.pdbx_description
1 polymer ?
#
loop_
_entity_poly.entity_id
_entity_poly.type
_entity_poly.pdbx_seq_one_letter_code
_entity_poly.pdbx_strand_id
1 'polypeptide(L)'
;PSISCSAELMPMIKMVPRATSATADAYLTPVLQAYIDGFFSGFDSSLRDGSAGTRVEFMMSDGGLTSVDHFTGLKSIISGPAGGVVGMALTTFEPKDGRPCIGFDMGGTSTDVSRFAGRYEHVMETTLDGVTIQSPQLDVNTVASGGSSRLFFRNGLFVVGPESASAPPG
;
A
#
# COMPACT_ATOMS: atom_id res chain seq x y z
N PRO A 1 -20.93 7.74 -11.01
CA PRO A 1 -20.18 6.56 -11.43
C PRO A 1 -18.73 6.96 -11.72
N SER A 2 -17.76 6.23 -11.15
CA SER A 2 -16.35 6.41 -11.46
C SER A 2 -16.02 5.71 -12.79
N ILE A 3 -15.12 6.31 -13.56
CA ILE A 3 -14.64 5.75 -14.83
C ILE A 3 -13.12 5.61 -14.72
N SER A 4 -12.61 4.40 -14.94
CA SER A 4 -11.18 4.11 -14.96
C SER A 4 -10.70 3.97 -16.40
N CYS A 5 -9.98 4.98 -16.89
CA CYS A 5 -9.42 4.99 -18.22
C CYS A 5 -8.07 4.28 -18.23
N SER A 6 -7.98 3.11 -18.89
CA SER A 6 -6.76 2.30 -18.88
C SER A 6 -5.53 3.00 -19.48
N ALA A 7 -5.73 3.92 -20.43
CA ALA A 7 -4.64 4.65 -21.08
C ALA A 7 -4.07 5.77 -20.21
N GLU A 8 -4.90 6.32 -19.29
CA GLU A 8 -4.49 7.34 -18.32
C GLU A 8 -3.81 6.70 -17.11
N LEU A 9 -4.37 5.58 -16.64
CA LEU A 9 -3.82 4.84 -15.49
C LEU A 9 -2.46 4.24 -15.79
N MET A 10 -2.33 3.61 -16.97
CA MET A 10 -1.13 2.90 -17.39
C MET A 10 -0.85 3.16 -18.87
N PRO A 11 -0.10 4.22 -19.23
CA PRO A 11 0.21 4.58 -20.61
C PRO A 11 1.25 3.62 -21.22
N MET A 12 0.84 2.38 -21.49
CA MET A 12 1.68 1.31 -22.02
C MET A 12 0.99 0.57 -23.17
N ILE A 13 1.77 -0.08 -24.03
CA ILE A 13 1.28 -0.73 -25.24
C ILE A 13 0.44 -1.99 -24.95
N LYS A 14 0.79 -2.77 -23.93
CA LYS A 14 0.17 -4.06 -23.61
C LYS A 14 -1.28 -3.88 -23.15
N MET A 15 -2.24 -4.23 -23.99
CA MET A 15 -3.66 -4.03 -23.74
C MET A 15 -4.20 -4.86 -22.56
N VAL A 16 -3.86 -6.15 -22.48
CA VAL A 16 -4.41 -7.05 -21.44
C VAL A 16 -3.94 -6.64 -20.04
N PRO A 17 -2.63 -6.49 -19.74
CA PRO A 17 -2.17 -6.01 -18.44
C PRO A 17 -2.75 -4.64 -18.06
N ARG A 18 -2.88 -3.74 -19.04
CA ARG A 18 -3.51 -2.43 -18.83
C ARG A 18 -4.99 -2.54 -18.47
N ALA A 19 -5.72 -3.46 -19.13
CA ALA A 19 -7.11 -3.72 -18.83
C ALA A 19 -7.29 -4.30 -17.42
N THR A 20 -6.43 -5.23 -16.99
CA THR A 20 -6.44 -5.79 -15.64
C THR A 20 -6.25 -4.70 -14.59
N SER A 21 -5.29 -3.80 -14.78
CA SER A 21 -5.05 -2.67 -13.88
C SER A 21 -6.24 -1.71 -13.83
N ALA A 22 -6.87 -1.41 -14.98
CA ALA A 22 -8.07 -0.58 -15.02
C ALA A 22 -9.26 -1.24 -14.33
N THR A 23 -9.40 -2.56 -14.43
CA THR A 23 -10.44 -3.31 -13.72
C THR A 23 -10.22 -3.27 -12.21
N ALA A 24 -8.98 -3.45 -11.76
CA ALA A 24 -8.63 -3.32 -10.35
C ALA A 24 -8.93 -1.91 -9.82
N ASP A 25 -8.56 -0.88 -10.56
CA ASP A 25 -8.86 0.51 -10.20
C ASP A 25 -10.37 0.77 -10.11
N ALA A 26 -11.13 0.34 -11.11
CA ALA A 26 -12.59 0.50 -11.13
C ALA A 26 -13.29 -0.21 -9.96
N TYR A 27 -12.73 -1.33 -9.51
CA TYR A 27 -13.23 -2.07 -8.36
C TYR A 27 -12.89 -1.40 -7.03
N LEU A 28 -11.66 -0.91 -6.88
CA LEU A 28 -11.15 -0.37 -5.62
C LEU A 28 -11.54 1.10 -5.40
N THR A 29 -11.60 1.90 -6.46
CA THR A 29 -11.82 3.35 -6.35
C THR A 29 -13.13 3.71 -5.62
N PRO A 30 -14.27 3.06 -5.83
CA PRO A 30 -15.49 3.38 -5.07
C PRO A 30 -15.35 3.15 -3.56
N VAL A 31 -14.64 2.10 -3.16
CA VAL A 31 -14.39 1.80 -1.74
C VAL A 31 -13.46 2.86 -1.15
N LEU A 32 -12.42 3.23 -1.89
CA LEU A 32 -11.49 4.28 -1.50
C LEU A 32 -12.19 5.64 -1.36
N GLN A 33 -13.09 5.99 -2.27
CA GLN A 33 -13.87 7.23 -2.18
C GLN A 33 -14.77 7.26 -0.94
N ALA A 34 -15.43 6.15 -0.62
CA ALA A 34 -16.22 6.05 0.59
C ALA A 34 -15.36 6.23 1.86
N TYR A 35 -14.15 5.69 1.88
CA TYR A 35 -13.18 5.91 2.95
C TYR A 35 -12.77 7.38 3.06
N ILE A 36 -12.43 8.02 1.94
CA ILE A 36 -12.04 9.44 1.90
C ILE A 36 -13.20 10.34 2.39
N ASP A 37 -14.41 10.07 1.93
CA ASP A 37 -15.60 10.80 2.38
C ASP A 37 -15.83 10.62 3.89
N GLY A 38 -15.66 9.41 4.40
CA GLY A 38 -15.70 9.10 5.82
C GLY A 38 -14.62 9.85 6.62
N PHE A 39 -13.40 9.90 6.10
CA PHE A 39 -12.30 10.66 6.71
C PHE A 39 -12.67 12.15 6.82
N PHE A 40 -13.09 12.78 5.75
CA PHE A 40 -13.42 14.21 5.75
C PHE A 40 -14.69 14.54 6.53
N SER A 41 -15.60 13.59 6.74
CA SER A 41 -16.81 13.83 7.54
C SER A 41 -16.53 14.17 9.01
N GLY A 42 -15.35 13.85 9.52
CA GLY A 42 -14.90 14.18 10.86
C GLY A 42 -14.26 15.57 11.00
N PHE A 43 -14.15 16.33 9.91
CA PHE A 43 -13.47 17.62 9.87
C PHE A 43 -14.37 18.71 9.27
N ASP A 44 -13.98 19.98 9.46
CA ASP A 44 -14.60 21.11 8.78
C ASP A 44 -14.39 21.02 7.26
N SER A 45 -15.38 21.45 6.48
CA SER A 45 -15.34 21.40 5.01
C SER A 45 -14.15 22.14 4.41
N SER A 46 -13.64 23.16 5.09
CA SER A 46 -12.46 23.93 4.69
C SER A 46 -11.17 23.10 4.61
N LEU A 47 -11.12 21.94 5.29
CA LEU A 47 -9.99 21.03 5.15
C LEU A 47 -9.99 20.33 3.79
N ARG A 48 -11.17 19.96 3.29
CA ARG A 48 -11.32 19.25 2.01
C ARG A 48 -11.07 20.17 0.81
N ASP A 49 -11.56 21.39 0.87
CA ASP A 49 -11.40 22.37 -0.21
C ASP A 49 -10.10 23.18 -0.14
N GLY A 50 -9.31 22.96 0.92
CA GLY A 50 -8.03 23.63 1.15
C GLY A 50 -8.16 25.07 1.65
N SER A 51 -9.38 25.60 1.88
CA SER A 51 -9.57 26.99 2.32
C SER A 51 -9.08 27.25 3.76
N ALA A 52 -8.91 26.18 4.55
CA ALA A 52 -8.25 26.24 5.87
C ALA A 52 -6.74 26.51 5.81
N GLY A 53 -6.13 26.56 4.62
CA GLY A 53 -4.68 26.68 4.45
C GLY A 53 -3.90 25.39 4.77
N THR A 54 -4.57 24.34 5.12
CA THR A 54 -3.98 23.01 5.36
C THR A 54 -4.20 22.13 4.13
N ARG A 55 -3.10 21.55 3.62
CA ARG A 55 -3.15 20.62 2.48
C ARG A 55 -3.19 19.19 2.97
N VAL A 56 -4.14 18.41 2.47
CA VAL A 56 -4.23 16.96 2.71
C VAL A 56 -3.72 16.22 1.49
N GLU A 57 -2.78 15.33 1.72
CA GLU A 57 -2.20 14.46 0.69
C GLU A 57 -2.22 13.01 1.18
N PHE A 58 -2.38 12.09 0.25
CA PHE A 58 -2.36 10.67 0.51
C PHE A 58 -1.09 10.03 -0.05
N MET A 59 -0.52 9.10 0.73
CA MET A 59 0.60 8.28 0.28
C MET A 59 0.14 7.32 -0.81
N MET A 60 0.88 7.29 -1.92
CA MET A 60 0.68 6.31 -2.98
C MET A 60 1.55 5.08 -2.78
N SER A 61 1.23 4.00 -3.48
CA SER A 61 1.97 2.73 -3.46
C SER A 61 3.43 2.86 -3.91
N ASP A 62 3.74 3.87 -4.71
CA ASP A 62 5.11 4.17 -5.17
C ASP A 62 5.94 5.01 -4.18
N GLY A 63 5.37 5.37 -3.02
CA GLY A 63 6.01 6.19 -2.01
C GLY A 63 5.89 7.70 -2.24
N GLY A 64 5.22 8.13 -3.30
CA GLY A 64 4.89 9.53 -3.55
C GLY A 64 3.63 9.99 -2.80
N LEU A 65 3.43 11.30 -2.75
CA LEU A 65 2.22 11.91 -2.22
C LEU A 65 1.35 12.44 -3.36
N THR A 66 0.03 12.37 -3.19
CA THR A 66 -0.92 12.92 -4.16
C THR A 66 -2.08 13.61 -3.44
N SER A 67 -2.70 14.56 -4.13
CA SER A 67 -3.93 15.18 -3.64
C SER A 67 -5.10 14.20 -3.66
N VAL A 68 -6.13 14.52 -2.89
CA VAL A 68 -7.37 13.73 -2.78
C VAL A 68 -7.97 13.38 -4.14
N ASP A 69 -8.02 14.35 -5.05
CA ASP A 69 -8.68 14.21 -6.35
C ASP A 69 -7.94 13.27 -7.31
N HIS A 70 -6.66 13.02 -7.06
CA HIS A 70 -5.81 12.16 -7.90
C HIS A 70 -5.46 10.83 -7.23
N PHE A 71 -6.01 10.57 -6.03
CA PHE A 71 -5.79 9.33 -5.31
C PHE A 71 -6.84 8.29 -5.74
N THR A 72 -6.39 7.24 -6.43
CA THR A 72 -7.24 6.19 -7.01
C THR A 72 -6.97 4.84 -6.37
N GLY A 73 -7.87 3.89 -6.61
CA GLY A 73 -7.75 2.53 -6.10
C GLY A 73 -6.43 1.86 -6.49
N LEU A 74 -6.00 2.02 -7.75
CA LEU A 74 -4.74 1.46 -8.24
C LEU A 74 -3.52 2.02 -7.51
N LYS A 75 -3.56 3.30 -7.14
CA LYS A 75 -2.46 3.97 -6.42
C LYS A 75 -2.41 3.65 -4.94
N SER A 76 -3.47 3.08 -4.38
CA SER A 76 -3.61 2.84 -2.94
C SER A 76 -3.27 1.43 -2.48
N ILE A 77 -3.01 0.49 -3.39
CA ILE A 77 -2.92 -0.97 -3.12
C ILE A 77 -1.98 -1.29 -1.94
N ILE A 78 -0.78 -0.72 -1.92
CA ILE A 78 0.20 -0.88 -0.84
C ILE A 78 0.59 0.46 -0.21
N SER A 79 -0.30 1.44 -0.18
CA SER A 79 0.01 2.78 0.35
C SER A 79 0.47 2.78 1.81
N GLY A 80 -0.09 1.91 2.65
CA GLY A 80 0.33 1.74 4.05
C GLY A 80 1.78 1.26 4.17
N PRO A 81 2.13 0.08 3.62
CA PRO A 81 3.51 -0.40 3.56
C PRO A 81 4.48 0.61 2.93
N ALA A 82 4.08 1.29 1.85
CA ALA A 82 4.90 2.32 1.21
C ALA A 82 5.24 3.47 2.16
N GLY A 83 4.28 3.91 2.97
CA GLY A 83 4.51 4.90 4.02
C GLY A 83 5.52 4.42 5.06
N GLY A 84 5.48 3.15 5.44
CA GLY A 84 6.47 2.52 6.31
C GLY A 84 7.88 2.55 5.73
N VAL A 85 8.03 2.22 4.45
CA VAL A 85 9.33 2.28 3.73
C VAL A 85 9.87 3.70 3.70
N VAL A 86 9.03 4.68 3.35
CA VAL A 86 9.43 6.10 3.32
C VAL A 86 9.82 6.58 4.71
N GLY A 87 9.03 6.26 5.73
CA GLY A 87 9.33 6.59 7.13
C GLY A 87 10.67 6.01 7.59
N MET A 88 10.91 4.72 7.35
CA MET A 88 12.19 4.05 7.65
C MET A 88 13.35 4.70 6.93
N ALA A 89 13.22 4.97 5.63
CA ALA A 89 14.26 5.60 4.83
C ALA A 89 14.64 6.98 5.37
N LEU A 90 13.66 7.81 5.69
CA LEU A 90 13.89 9.18 6.18
C LEU A 90 14.43 9.26 7.61
N THR A 91 14.14 8.27 8.45
CA THR A 91 14.51 8.31 9.87
C THR A 91 15.74 7.47 10.22
N THR A 92 16.09 6.49 9.38
CA THR A 92 17.12 5.50 9.73
C THR A 92 18.33 5.52 8.79
N PHE A 93 18.12 5.86 7.51
CA PHE A 93 19.23 5.86 6.56
C PHE A 93 20.12 7.08 6.74
N GLU A 94 21.42 6.84 6.96
CA GLU A 94 22.44 7.90 7.05
C GLU A 94 23.22 7.96 5.72
N PRO A 95 23.03 9.03 4.92
CA PRO A 95 23.66 9.14 3.59
C PRO A 95 25.19 9.11 3.61
N LYS A 96 25.81 9.60 4.69
CA LYS A 96 27.27 9.63 4.83
C LYS A 96 27.86 8.23 5.06
N ASP A 97 27.11 7.37 5.72
CA ASP A 97 27.49 5.99 6.00
C ASP A 97 27.16 5.07 4.82
N GLY A 98 26.04 5.33 4.14
CA GLY A 98 25.60 4.60 2.96
C GLY A 98 25.18 3.14 3.24
N ARG A 99 25.10 2.74 4.51
CA ARG A 99 24.69 1.38 4.88
C ARG A 99 23.21 1.17 4.58
N PRO A 100 22.87 0.07 3.86
CA PRO A 100 21.48 -0.28 3.63
C PRO A 100 20.71 -0.50 4.92
N CYS A 101 19.45 -0.07 4.93
CA CYS A 101 18.51 -0.34 6.02
C CYS A 101 17.49 -1.41 5.57
N ILE A 102 17.05 -2.22 6.52
CA ILE A 102 15.93 -3.15 6.36
C ILE A 102 14.80 -2.66 7.23
N GLY A 103 13.64 -2.43 6.62
CA GLY A 103 12.38 -2.17 7.31
C GLY A 103 11.69 -3.48 7.66
N PHE A 104 11.19 -3.58 8.88
CA PHE A 104 10.45 -4.73 9.37
C PHE A 104 9.23 -4.22 10.11
N ASP A 105 8.06 -4.30 9.46
CA ASP A 105 6.79 -3.83 9.99
C ASP A 105 5.87 -5.02 10.27
N MET A 106 5.77 -5.41 11.53
CA MET A 106 4.91 -6.51 11.97
C MET A 106 3.58 -5.97 12.49
N GLY A 107 2.55 -6.14 11.69
CA GLY A 107 1.16 -5.91 12.08
C GLY A 107 0.54 -7.09 12.83
N GLY A 108 -0.79 -7.09 12.95
CA GLY A 108 -1.54 -8.20 13.58
C GLY A 108 -1.56 -9.49 12.76
N THR A 109 -1.64 -9.40 11.44
CA THR A 109 -1.85 -10.54 10.53
C THR A 109 -0.66 -10.82 9.61
N SER A 110 0.14 -9.82 9.30
CA SER A 110 1.26 -9.92 8.36
C SER A 110 2.46 -9.13 8.83
N THR A 111 3.58 -9.41 8.20
CA THR A 111 4.83 -8.67 8.37
C THR A 111 5.31 -8.21 6.99
N ASP A 112 5.53 -6.91 6.86
CA ASP A 112 6.07 -6.29 5.67
C ASP A 112 7.58 -6.06 5.85
N VAL A 113 8.36 -6.56 4.89
CA VAL A 113 9.81 -6.43 4.87
C VAL A 113 10.22 -5.65 3.64
N SER A 114 11.03 -4.62 3.84
CA SER A 114 11.50 -3.75 2.78
C SER A 114 12.98 -3.43 2.95
N ARG A 115 13.62 -2.95 1.87
CA ARG A 115 15.02 -2.55 1.88
C ARG A 115 15.16 -1.13 1.31
N PHE A 116 16.04 -0.35 1.91
CA PHE A 116 16.46 0.95 1.38
C PHE A 116 17.98 1.05 1.40
N ALA A 117 18.57 1.42 0.25
CA ALA A 117 20.02 1.56 0.05
C ALA A 117 20.37 2.89 -0.64
N GLY A 118 19.78 3.99 -0.16
CA GLY A 118 19.97 5.32 -0.73
C GLY A 118 19.04 5.64 -1.92
N ARG A 119 18.26 4.67 -2.38
CA ARG A 119 17.19 4.85 -3.38
C ARG A 119 16.05 3.88 -3.09
N TYR A 120 14.84 4.29 -3.44
CA TYR A 120 13.68 3.42 -3.40
C TYR A 120 13.75 2.37 -4.50
N GLU A 121 13.47 1.12 -4.14
CA GLU A 121 13.33 0.01 -5.08
C GLU A 121 11.86 -0.06 -5.50
N HIS A 122 11.61 -0.09 -6.80
CA HIS A 122 10.24 -0.12 -7.35
C HIS A 122 10.03 -1.39 -8.13
N VAL A 123 8.84 -1.94 -8.01
CA VAL A 123 8.30 -2.97 -8.88
C VAL A 123 7.16 -2.38 -9.72
N MET A 124 7.05 -2.82 -10.96
CA MET A 124 6.02 -2.32 -11.90
C MET A 124 4.83 -3.26 -11.98
N GLU A 125 4.95 -4.42 -11.36
CA GLU A 125 3.97 -5.50 -11.47
C GLU A 125 3.91 -6.25 -10.14
N THR A 126 2.70 -6.54 -9.67
CA THR A 126 2.49 -7.38 -8.49
C THR A 126 1.38 -8.40 -8.77
N THR A 127 1.49 -9.56 -8.15
CA THR A 127 0.45 -10.59 -8.24
C THR A 127 -0.24 -10.71 -6.89
N LEU A 128 -1.53 -10.41 -6.86
CA LEU A 128 -2.41 -10.52 -5.70
C LEU A 128 -3.46 -11.58 -6.00
N ASP A 129 -3.54 -12.61 -5.19
CA ASP A 129 -4.50 -13.73 -5.34
C ASP A 129 -4.56 -14.30 -6.77
N GLY A 130 -3.40 -14.41 -7.43
CA GLY A 130 -3.28 -14.93 -8.79
C GLY A 130 -3.62 -13.92 -9.90
N VAL A 131 -3.98 -12.68 -9.57
CA VAL A 131 -4.22 -11.61 -10.53
C VAL A 131 -3.00 -10.71 -10.59
N THR A 132 -2.39 -10.64 -11.76
CA THR A 132 -1.25 -9.75 -12.01
C THR A 132 -1.75 -8.35 -12.37
N ILE A 133 -1.38 -7.39 -11.55
CA ILE A 133 -1.72 -5.97 -11.69
C ILE A 133 -0.44 -5.21 -11.99
N GLN A 134 -0.48 -4.37 -13.01
CA GLN A 134 0.61 -3.43 -13.29
C GLN A 134 0.31 -2.10 -12.63
N SER A 135 1.15 -1.75 -11.68
CA SER A 135 1.11 -0.48 -10.96
C SER A 135 2.50 -0.20 -10.40
N PRO A 136 3.06 0.99 -10.59
CA PRO A 136 4.29 1.36 -9.90
C PRO A 136 4.08 1.31 -8.38
N GLN A 137 4.93 0.56 -7.70
CA GLN A 137 4.89 0.46 -6.25
C GLN A 137 6.27 0.19 -5.67
N LEU A 138 6.47 0.52 -4.40
CA LEU A 138 7.69 0.16 -3.70
C LEU A 138 7.80 -1.36 -3.56
N ASP A 139 9.03 -1.86 -3.60
CA ASP A 139 9.30 -3.28 -3.39
C ASP A 139 9.15 -3.63 -1.90
N VAL A 140 8.03 -4.28 -1.57
CA VAL A 140 7.71 -4.75 -0.22
C VAL A 140 7.36 -6.22 -0.28
N ASN A 141 8.03 -7.00 0.56
CA ASN A 141 7.77 -8.42 0.68
C ASN A 141 6.89 -8.68 1.91
N THR A 142 5.68 -9.14 1.68
CA THR A 142 4.70 -9.44 2.74
C THR A 142 4.71 -10.92 3.08
N VAL A 143 4.85 -11.21 4.36
CA VAL A 143 4.75 -12.57 4.92
C VAL A 143 3.49 -12.65 5.76
N ALA A 144 2.65 -13.68 5.54
CA ALA A 144 1.42 -13.93 6.29
C ALA A 144 1.71 -14.46 7.71
N SER A 145 2.46 -13.68 8.47
CA SER A 145 2.82 -13.94 9.87
C SER A 145 2.90 -12.64 10.60
N GLY A 146 2.00 -12.41 11.55
CA GLY A 146 1.94 -11.22 12.38
C GLY A 146 1.76 -11.57 13.86
N GLY A 147 1.61 -10.56 14.69
CA GLY A 147 1.51 -10.70 16.14
C GLY A 147 0.30 -11.53 16.61
N SER A 148 -0.76 -11.59 15.81
CA SER A 148 -1.96 -12.40 16.10
C SER A 148 -1.96 -13.75 15.37
N SER A 149 -0.92 -14.10 14.60
CA SER A 149 -0.84 -15.39 13.91
C SER A 149 -0.74 -16.53 14.90
N ARG A 150 -1.60 -17.54 14.72
CA ARG A 150 -1.63 -18.71 15.60
C ARG A 150 -0.48 -19.65 15.29
N LEU A 151 0.13 -20.16 16.35
CA LEU A 151 1.19 -21.16 16.26
C LEU A 151 0.61 -22.54 16.47
N PHE A 152 0.99 -23.47 15.60
CA PHE A 152 0.57 -24.86 15.67
C PHE A 152 1.75 -25.79 15.63
N PHE A 153 1.60 -26.96 16.27
CA PHE A 153 2.49 -28.07 16.08
C PHE A 153 1.73 -29.17 15.33
N ARG A 154 2.05 -29.36 14.05
CA ARG A 154 1.39 -30.35 13.17
C ARG A 154 2.43 -31.17 12.44
N ASN A 155 2.23 -32.50 12.42
CA ASN A 155 3.12 -33.44 11.70
C ASN A 155 4.61 -33.31 12.09
N GLY A 156 4.89 -33.05 13.37
CA GLY A 156 6.27 -32.90 13.86
C GLY A 156 6.95 -31.54 13.56
N LEU A 157 6.22 -30.57 13.01
CA LEU A 157 6.74 -29.24 12.67
C LEU A 157 5.94 -28.13 13.34
N PHE A 158 6.62 -27.04 13.66
CA PHE A 158 5.97 -25.80 14.03
C PHE A 158 5.50 -25.05 12.76
N VAL A 159 4.24 -24.63 12.75
CA VAL A 159 3.61 -23.90 11.66
C VAL A 159 3.05 -22.61 12.20
N VAL A 160 3.24 -21.50 11.49
CA VAL A 160 2.73 -20.17 11.80
C VAL A 160 1.66 -19.80 10.78
N GLY A 161 0.49 -19.40 11.28
CA GLY A 161 -0.62 -19.00 10.41
C GLY A 161 -1.10 -20.09 9.42
N PRO A 162 -1.92 -19.71 8.45
CA PRO A 162 -2.47 -18.37 8.19
C PRO A 162 -3.56 -17.91 9.17
N GLU A 163 -4.01 -18.81 10.07
CA GLU A 163 -5.07 -18.49 11.02
C GLU A 163 -4.58 -17.40 12.00
N SER A 164 -5.42 -16.43 12.27
CA SER A 164 -5.17 -15.32 13.20
C SER A 164 -6.09 -15.42 14.41
N ALA A 165 -5.57 -15.04 15.57
CA ALA A 165 -6.40 -14.84 16.76
C ALA A 165 -7.26 -13.55 16.66
N SER A 166 -7.02 -12.73 15.64
CA SER A 166 -7.73 -11.46 15.44
C SER A 166 -7.48 -10.44 16.58
N ALA A 167 -8.34 -9.45 16.73
CA ALA A 167 -8.27 -8.51 17.83
C ALA A 167 -8.86 -9.11 19.12
N PRO A 168 -8.38 -8.74 20.32
CA PRO A 168 -8.96 -9.21 21.58
C PRO A 168 -10.48 -8.94 21.63
N PRO A 169 -11.29 -9.86 22.20
CA PRO A 169 -10.90 -11.06 22.95
C PRO A 169 -10.48 -12.29 22.14
N GLY A 170 -10.40 -12.20 20.83
CA GLY A 170 -9.82 -13.18 19.93
C GLY A 170 -10.67 -14.43 19.72
#